data_239709a0d3999f7571f1d0830a11eb54
#
_entry.id   239709a0d3999f7571f1d0830a11eb54
#
_cell.length_a   1.000
_cell.length_b   1.000
_cell.length_c   1.000
_cell.angle_alpha   90.00
_cell.angle_beta   90.00
_cell.angle_gamma   90.00
#
_symmetry.space_group_name_H-M   'P 1'
#
loop_
_entity.id
_entity.type
_entity.pdbx_description
1 polymer ?
#
loop_
_entity_poly.entity_id
_entity_poly.type
_entity_poly.pdbx_seq_one_letter_code
_entity_poly.pdbx_strand_id
1 'polypeptide(L)'
;MKKMSLYSCLFNNADSYYLFNTETLIKAKISHALYKDLKNCNFEGIDSKLLKILEEKKFIVEEEKQYDFFNKMEIETNRLNYDTNNMTLFLMPTIGCNFCCPYCFEGKKENVSMDKKTIHNIIRFLNNSSAKELSLHWYGGEPLLRFDLMKKIYEGITKETSLKLVSNSIITNGYLINNAILDFFKSTNMNKIQITLDGEKVTHDKKRHLKDNLEGTFDKIISNIKLLSKQLPKSHIYVRVNIDKNNYKEFVNIYHFLHNDCDFNNNIYVYPAVIKVYDKLGEKLVQKCFNNEELFGLFEYYKNNVCEVVFFPKEHKHTCSICNLYTYTIGPNGEIYKCPEDANQPKRIIGNVNTDTIDNESLLLEYINDSSQFKRQECKDCHCFPLCYGGCGKLYLKDKYFHGKINYCHPLKNIDALKRAFLDDIKNSEKSVNSNLQFEIY
;
A
#
# COMPACT_ATOMS: atom_id res chain seq x y z
N MET A 1 15.97 35.32 -0.26
CA MET A 1 15.11 35.78 -1.38
C MET A 1 13.79 35.00 -1.32
N LYS A 2 12.64 35.65 -1.59
CA LYS A 2 11.35 34.97 -1.64
C LYS A 2 11.13 34.27 -2.99
N LYS A 3 10.46 33.13 -2.98
CA LYS A 3 10.07 32.42 -4.19
C LYS A 3 8.76 31.62 -3.98
N MET A 4 8.13 31.19 -5.08
CA MET A 4 7.03 30.23 -5.01
C MET A 4 7.51 28.95 -4.32
N SER A 5 6.72 28.44 -3.37
CA SER A 5 7.00 27.12 -2.82
C SER A 5 7.01 26.06 -3.91
N LEU A 6 7.94 25.12 -3.84
CA LEU A 6 7.99 23.94 -4.73
C LEU A 6 6.64 23.20 -4.81
N TYR A 7 5.90 23.24 -3.73
CA TYR A 7 4.62 22.54 -3.57
C TYR A 7 3.41 23.38 -4.01
N SER A 8 3.65 24.61 -4.49
CA SER A 8 2.60 25.51 -4.98
C SER A 8 2.40 25.38 -6.48
N CYS A 9 1.17 25.10 -6.87
CA CYS A 9 0.74 24.94 -8.26
C CYS A 9 -0.25 26.03 -8.65
N LEU A 10 -0.03 26.64 -9.80
CA LEU A 10 -0.92 27.62 -10.41
C LEU A 10 -1.75 26.94 -11.50
N PHE A 11 -3.07 27.06 -11.41
CA PHE A 11 -3.99 26.51 -12.40
C PHE A 11 -4.90 27.61 -12.99
N ASN A 12 -5.29 27.44 -14.24
CA ASN A 12 -6.34 28.23 -14.87
C ASN A 12 -7.40 27.32 -15.49
N ASN A 13 -8.66 27.71 -15.42
CA ASN A 13 -9.77 27.05 -16.09
C ASN A 13 -10.74 28.11 -16.59
N ALA A 14 -10.81 28.26 -17.91
CA ALA A 14 -11.48 29.41 -18.57
C ALA A 14 -10.99 30.72 -17.93
N ASP A 15 -11.91 31.53 -17.39
CA ASP A 15 -11.63 32.83 -16.77
C ASP A 15 -11.32 32.75 -15.26
N SER A 16 -11.17 31.57 -14.71
CA SER A 16 -10.87 31.36 -13.30
C SER A 16 -9.43 30.95 -13.08
N TYR A 17 -8.80 31.54 -12.07
CA TYR A 17 -7.42 31.31 -11.71
C TYR A 17 -7.35 30.75 -10.28
N TYR A 18 -6.48 29.78 -10.08
CA TYR A 18 -6.39 29.04 -8.82
C TYR A 18 -4.95 28.88 -8.39
N LEU A 19 -4.77 28.83 -7.08
CA LEU A 19 -3.53 28.51 -6.39
C LEU A 19 -3.79 27.33 -5.48
N PHE A 20 -2.96 26.29 -5.59
CA PHE A 20 -3.04 25.06 -4.81
C PHE A 20 -1.67 24.72 -4.22
N ASN A 21 -1.62 24.33 -2.97
CA ASN A 21 -0.39 23.86 -2.35
C ASN A 21 -0.54 22.39 -1.94
N THR A 22 0.31 21.52 -2.46
CA THR A 22 0.24 20.07 -2.24
C THR A 22 0.70 19.65 -0.83
N GLU A 23 1.50 20.51 -0.14
CA GLU A 23 1.90 20.26 1.26
C GLU A 23 0.76 20.54 2.24
N THR A 24 0.10 21.70 2.08
CA THR A 24 -0.93 22.16 3.01
C THR A 24 -2.34 21.80 2.59
N LEU A 25 -2.51 21.33 1.35
CA LEU A 25 -3.79 21.06 0.67
C LEU A 25 -4.69 22.30 0.58
N ILE A 26 -4.15 23.50 0.80
CA ILE A 26 -4.91 24.75 0.73
C ILE A 26 -5.15 25.10 -0.73
N LYS A 27 -6.39 25.47 -1.01
CA LYS A 27 -6.91 25.87 -2.33
C LYS A 27 -7.41 27.30 -2.24
N ALA A 28 -7.06 28.12 -3.23
CA ALA A 28 -7.52 29.50 -3.33
C ALA A 28 -7.91 29.83 -4.76
N LYS A 29 -9.05 30.48 -4.93
CA LYS A 29 -9.37 31.21 -6.17
C LYS A 29 -8.73 32.58 -6.08
N ILE A 30 -8.01 32.98 -7.11
CA ILE A 30 -7.21 34.19 -7.13
C ILE A 30 -7.57 35.08 -8.33
N SER A 31 -7.22 36.38 -8.28
CA SER A 31 -7.39 37.29 -9.39
C SER A 31 -6.39 36.99 -10.53
N HIS A 32 -6.73 37.42 -11.75
CA HIS A 32 -5.82 37.29 -12.88
C HIS A 32 -4.51 38.09 -12.66
N ALA A 33 -4.60 39.25 -11.99
CA ALA A 33 -3.43 40.06 -11.66
C ALA A 33 -2.48 39.27 -10.74
N LEU A 34 -2.99 38.75 -9.63
CA LEU A 34 -2.20 37.92 -8.69
C LEU A 34 -1.62 36.68 -9.37
N TYR A 35 -2.40 36.00 -10.23
CA TYR A 35 -1.90 34.87 -11.01
C TYR A 35 -0.68 35.25 -11.86
N LYS A 36 -0.71 36.38 -12.54
CA LYS A 36 0.42 36.88 -13.34
C LYS A 36 1.64 37.22 -12.48
N ASP A 37 1.44 37.90 -11.35
CA ASP A 37 2.52 38.27 -10.45
C ASP A 37 3.21 37.00 -9.89
N LEU A 38 2.44 36.02 -9.41
CA LEU A 38 2.97 34.75 -8.91
C LEU A 38 3.68 33.97 -10.01
N LYS A 39 3.11 33.90 -11.22
CA LYS A 39 3.71 33.20 -12.37
C LYS A 39 5.05 33.78 -12.79
N ASN A 40 5.18 35.10 -12.68
CA ASN A 40 6.39 35.85 -13.05
C ASN A 40 7.35 36.07 -11.86
N CYS A 41 7.03 35.48 -10.66
CA CYS A 41 7.78 35.71 -9.43
C CYS A 41 7.94 37.22 -9.08
N ASN A 42 6.94 38.04 -9.42
CA ASN A 42 6.91 39.45 -9.10
C ASN A 42 6.24 39.70 -7.76
N PHE A 43 6.97 39.48 -6.65
CA PHE A 43 6.43 39.60 -5.30
C PHE A 43 6.36 41.05 -4.80
N GLU A 44 7.11 41.98 -5.40
CA GLU A 44 7.10 43.41 -5.04
C GLU A 44 5.79 44.07 -5.41
N GLY A 45 5.10 43.60 -6.43
CA GLY A 45 3.79 44.09 -6.86
C GLY A 45 2.61 43.62 -6.01
N ILE A 46 2.84 42.70 -5.06
CA ILE A 46 1.78 42.12 -4.23
C ILE A 46 1.61 42.95 -2.96
N ASP A 47 0.36 43.27 -2.61
CA ASP A 47 0.03 43.92 -1.32
C ASP A 47 0.67 43.18 -0.13
N SER A 48 1.24 43.97 0.78
CA SER A 48 2.01 43.41 1.92
C SER A 48 1.22 42.51 2.84
N LYS A 49 -0.09 42.75 3.05
CA LYS A 49 -0.98 41.88 3.85
C LYS A 49 -1.25 40.60 3.11
N LEU A 50 -1.52 40.68 1.81
CA LEU A 50 -1.73 39.49 0.97
C LEU A 50 -0.46 38.64 0.88
N LEU A 51 0.72 39.27 0.71
CA LEU A 51 2.00 38.58 0.68
C LEU A 51 2.23 37.80 1.98
N LYS A 52 1.94 38.40 3.14
CA LYS A 52 2.05 37.72 4.44
C LYS A 52 1.10 36.52 4.53
N ILE A 53 -0.13 36.62 4.05
CA ILE A 53 -1.07 35.49 3.98
C ILE A 53 -0.53 34.36 3.11
N LEU A 54 0.04 34.69 1.94
CA LEU A 54 0.62 33.71 1.02
C LEU A 54 1.82 32.97 1.67
N GLU A 55 2.61 33.66 2.48
CA GLU A 55 3.71 33.08 3.25
C GLU A 55 3.20 32.18 4.39
N GLU A 56 2.25 32.65 5.20
CA GLU A 56 1.64 31.88 6.28
C GLU A 56 0.97 30.59 5.78
N LYS A 57 0.41 30.63 4.58
CA LYS A 57 -0.20 29.47 3.91
C LYS A 57 0.78 28.66 3.09
N LYS A 58 2.08 29.00 3.13
CA LYS A 58 3.18 28.31 2.45
C LYS A 58 3.08 28.31 0.91
N PHE A 59 2.39 29.25 0.33
CA PHE A 59 2.40 29.44 -1.12
C PHE A 59 3.70 30.09 -1.60
N ILE A 60 4.26 30.97 -0.78
CA ILE A 60 5.54 31.62 -0.97
C ILE A 60 6.42 31.28 0.22
N VAL A 61 7.70 31.05 -0.01
CA VAL A 61 8.68 30.71 1.02
C VAL A 61 9.99 31.47 0.80
N GLU A 62 10.80 31.62 1.85
CA GLU A 62 12.19 32.01 1.70
C GLU A 62 12.95 30.88 0.97
N GLU A 63 13.85 31.24 0.08
CA GLU A 63 14.58 30.28 -0.75
C GLU A 63 15.31 29.20 0.07
N GLU A 64 15.87 29.58 1.18
CA GLU A 64 16.55 28.68 2.13
C GLU A 64 15.61 27.65 2.78
N LYS A 65 14.29 27.95 2.86
CA LYS A 65 13.24 27.09 3.44
C LYS A 65 12.52 26.21 2.42
N GLN A 66 12.96 26.25 1.16
CA GLN A 66 12.30 25.52 0.07
C GLN A 66 12.15 24.02 0.32
N TYR A 67 13.10 23.43 1.03
CA TYR A 67 13.14 22.01 1.30
C TYR A 67 12.80 21.62 2.75
N ASP A 68 12.32 22.58 3.56
CA ASP A 68 12.02 22.32 4.99
C ASP A 68 11.05 21.16 5.19
N PHE A 69 9.99 21.11 4.36
CA PHE A 69 9.04 20.00 4.40
C PHE A 69 9.71 18.66 4.09
N PHE A 70 10.50 18.60 3.01
CA PHE A 70 11.20 17.38 2.61
C PHE A 70 12.16 16.89 3.70
N ASN A 71 12.96 17.79 4.24
CA ASN A 71 13.92 17.49 5.30
C ASN A 71 13.23 17.06 6.61
N LYS A 72 12.11 17.71 6.96
CA LYS A 72 11.27 17.30 8.10
C LYS A 72 10.74 15.88 7.91
N MET A 73 10.19 15.57 6.74
CA MET A 73 9.67 14.24 6.44
C MET A 73 10.78 13.17 6.46
N GLU A 74 12.01 13.52 6.05
CA GLU A 74 13.16 12.63 6.15
C GLU A 74 13.44 12.26 7.61
N ILE A 75 13.51 13.25 8.51
CA ILE A 75 13.76 13.02 9.94
C ILE A 75 12.65 12.15 10.55
N GLU A 76 11.38 12.49 10.29
CA GLU A 76 10.23 11.75 10.83
C GLU A 76 10.19 10.30 10.31
N THR A 77 10.45 10.10 9.03
CA THR A 77 10.46 8.77 8.42
C THR A 77 11.63 7.93 8.91
N ASN A 78 12.82 8.51 9.01
CA ASN A 78 14.00 7.81 9.50
C ASN A 78 13.85 7.40 10.98
N ARG A 79 13.19 8.22 11.79
CA ARG A 79 12.85 7.85 13.17
C ARG A 79 12.02 6.57 13.23
N LEU A 80 11.06 6.39 12.31
CA LEU A 80 10.24 5.19 12.24
C LEU A 80 10.97 4.02 11.59
N ASN A 81 11.78 4.28 10.56
CA ASN A 81 12.52 3.23 9.84
C ASN A 81 13.61 2.59 10.72
N TYR A 82 14.23 3.36 11.61
CA TYR A 82 15.29 2.88 12.51
C TYR A 82 14.80 2.56 13.93
N ASP A 83 13.49 2.58 14.18
CA ASP A 83 12.94 2.13 15.46
C ASP A 83 13.11 0.61 15.61
N THR A 84 13.91 0.23 16.61
CA THR A 84 14.19 -1.19 16.93
C THR A 84 13.28 -1.75 18.01
N ASN A 85 12.39 -0.95 18.59
CA ASN A 85 11.42 -1.44 19.57
C ASN A 85 10.25 -2.22 18.90
N ASN A 86 9.93 -1.87 17.66
CA ASN A 86 8.80 -2.43 16.93
C ASN A 86 9.29 -3.32 15.78
N MET A 87 8.97 -4.61 15.84
CA MET A 87 9.23 -5.54 14.76
C MET A 87 7.96 -5.86 13.97
N THR A 88 8.07 -5.83 12.65
CA THR A 88 7.02 -6.32 11.75
C THR A 88 7.49 -7.60 11.07
N LEU A 89 6.75 -8.67 11.23
CA LEU A 89 7.12 -9.98 10.70
C LEU A 89 6.02 -10.55 9.81
N PHE A 90 6.34 -10.73 8.52
CA PHE A 90 5.54 -11.53 7.60
C PHE A 90 6.02 -12.97 7.64
N LEU A 91 5.17 -13.90 8.05
CA LEU A 91 5.50 -15.33 8.11
C LEU A 91 4.76 -16.10 7.04
N MET A 92 5.51 -16.90 6.30
CA MET A 92 5.01 -17.78 5.25
C MET A 92 5.11 -19.24 5.68
N PRO A 93 4.10 -19.78 6.38
CA PRO A 93 4.13 -21.19 6.82
C PRO A 93 4.31 -22.16 5.65
N THR A 94 3.89 -21.74 4.45
CA THR A 94 4.05 -22.47 3.20
C THR A 94 4.00 -21.53 2.00
N ILE A 95 4.69 -21.89 0.91
CA ILE A 95 4.49 -21.30 -0.43
C ILE A 95 3.49 -22.11 -1.27
N GLY A 96 3.01 -23.23 -0.77
CA GLY A 96 1.91 -24.00 -1.37
C GLY A 96 0.62 -23.18 -1.41
N CYS A 97 -0.20 -23.39 -2.44
CA CYS A 97 -1.50 -22.77 -2.57
C CYS A 97 -2.48 -23.76 -3.22
N ASN A 98 -3.74 -23.75 -2.76
CA ASN A 98 -4.83 -24.51 -3.37
C ASN A 98 -5.39 -23.84 -4.65
N PHE A 99 -4.93 -22.60 -4.97
CA PHE A 99 -5.29 -21.90 -6.20
C PHE A 99 -4.11 -21.87 -7.18
N CYS A 100 -4.41 -21.57 -8.48
CA CYS A 100 -3.39 -21.36 -9.50
C CYS A 100 -3.63 -20.08 -10.31
N CYS A 101 -3.68 -18.95 -9.61
CA CYS A 101 -3.91 -17.63 -10.21
C CYS A 101 -2.83 -17.28 -11.24
N PRO A 102 -3.21 -16.86 -12.50
CA PRO A 102 -2.25 -16.68 -13.58
C PRO A 102 -1.30 -15.48 -13.40
N TYR A 103 -1.64 -14.54 -12.53
CA TYR A 103 -0.84 -13.33 -12.26
C TYR A 103 -0.07 -13.41 -10.93
N CYS A 104 -0.01 -14.58 -10.30
CA CYS A 104 0.64 -14.69 -8.99
C CYS A 104 2.13 -14.39 -9.07
N PHE A 105 2.57 -13.35 -8.34
CA PHE A 105 3.97 -12.93 -8.34
C PHE A 105 4.93 -13.94 -7.70
N GLU A 106 4.45 -14.81 -6.82
CA GLU A 106 5.27 -15.90 -6.25
C GLU A 106 5.66 -16.96 -7.30
N GLY A 107 5.04 -16.95 -8.48
CA GLY A 107 5.34 -17.86 -9.59
C GLY A 107 4.88 -19.29 -9.32
N LYS A 108 5.71 -20.29 -9.71
CA LYS A 108 5.37 -21.70 -9.56
C LYS A 108 5.27 -22.06 -8.07
N LYS A 109 4.12 -22.57 -7.66
CA LYS A 109 3.84 -22.98 -6.29
C LYS A 109 4.35 -24.41 -6.04
N GLU A 110 5.38 -24.52 -5.24
CA GLU A 110 5.85 -25.79 -4.72
C GLU A 110 5.21 -26.06 -3.36
N ASN A 111 5.03 -27.33 -2.98
CA ASN A 111 4.45 -27.67 -1.68
C ASN A 111 5.54 -27.68 -0.59
N VAL A 112 6.22 -26.53 -0.43
CA VAL A 112 7.22 -26.35 0.63
C VAL A 112 6.57 -25.70 1.83
N SER A 113 6.81 -26.25 3.00
CA SER A 113 6.27 -25.76 4.28
C SER A 113 7.36 -25.74 5.33
N MET A 114 7.23 -24.84 6.31
CA MET A 114 8.15 -24.76 7.45
C MET A 114 8.25 -26.10 8.19
N ASP A 115 9.46 -26.49 8.53
CA ASP A 115 9.73 -27.61 9.42
C ASP A 115 9.86 -27.17 10.89
N LYS A 116 9.96 -28.14 11.79
CA LYS A 116 10.10 -27.86 13.23
C LYS A 116 11.37 -27.07 13.57
N LYS A 117 12.46 -27.32 12.83
CA LYS A 117 13.75 -26.63 13.03
C LYS A 117 13.61 -25.15 12.67
N THR A 118 12.98 -24.83 11.54
CA THR A 118 12.73 -23.46 11.10
C THR A 118 11.86 -22.72 12.10
N ILE A 119 10.80 -23.35 12.62
CA ILE A 119 9.94 -22.74 13.64
C ILE A 119 10.74 -22.42 14.91
N HIS A 120 11.54 -23.35 15.41
CA HIS A 120 12.40 -23.12 16.58
C HIS A 120 13.39 -21.96 16.34
N ASN A 121 13.99 -21.91 15.16
CA ASN A 121 14.94 -20.87 14.81
C ASN A 121 14.27 -19.49 14.63
N ILE A 122 13.00 -19.41 14.19
CA ILE A 122 12.23 -18.17 14.22
C ILE A 122 12.07 -17.66 15.65
N ILE A 123 11.72 -18.53 16.61
CA ILE A 123 11.59 -18.15 18.02
C ILE A 123 12.93 -17.65 18.58
N ARG A 124 14.03 -18.33 18.25
CA ARG A 124 15.39 -17.88 18.63
C ARG A 124 15.72 -16.53 18.01
N PHE A 125 15.45 -16.33 16.72
CA PHE A 125 15.66 -15.06 16.03
C PHE A 125 14.89 -13.90 16.70
N LEU A 126 13.64 -14.15 17.11
CA LEU A 126 12.83 -13.17 17.83
C LEU A 126 13.43 -12.85 19.23
N ASN A 127 13.88 -13.85 19.96
CA ASN A 127 14.50 -13.67 21.29
C ASN A 127 15.85 -12.96 21.23
N ASN A 128 16.60 -13.11 20.14
CA ASN A 128 17.87 -12.41 19.91
C ASN A 128 17.67 -10.95 19.47
N SER A 129 16.46 -10.53 19.16
CA SER A 129 16.17 -9.16 18.76
C SER A 129 16.03 -8.23 19.96
N SER A 130 16.26 -6.92 19.76
CA SER A 130 15.98 -5.89 20.76
C SER A 130 14.52 -5.43 20.77
N ALA A 131 13.66 -6.02 19.93
CA ALA A 131 12.26 -5.65 19.82
C ALA A 131 11.50 -5.90 21.14
N LYS A 132 10.53 -5.04 21.41
CA LYS A 132 9.58 -5.15 22.55
C LYS A 132 8.17 -5.50 22.08
N GLU A 133 7.83 -5.03 20.87
CA GLU A 133 6.52 -5.21 20.27
C GLU A 133 6.63 -5.92 18.92
N LEU A 134 5.66 -6.76 18.61
CA LEU A 134 5.60 -7.54 17.38
C LEU A 134 4.26 -7.31 16.66
N SER A 135 4.33 -6.94 15.39
CA SER A 135 3.25 -7.02 14.43
C SER A 135 3.44 -8.26 13.56
N LEU A 136 2.51 -9.22 13.68
CA LEU A 136 2.57 -10.49 12.97
C LEU A 136 1.61 -10.50 11.80
N HIS A 137 2.12 -10.86 10.62
CA HIS A 137 1.35 -10.96 9.38
C HIS A 137 1.52 -12.36 8.78
N TRP A 138 0.44 -13.13 8.75
CA TRP A 138 0.41 -14.43 8.08
C TRP A 138 0.26 -14.25 6.58
N TYR A 139 1.16 -14.86 5.84
CA TYR A 139 1.32 -14.66 4.40
C TYR A 139 1.78 -15.95 3.71
N GLY A 140 2.05 -15.90 2.39
CA GLY A 140 2.57 -17.00 1.61
C GLY A 140 1.67 -17.39 0.45
N GLY A 141 1.76 -18.63 -0.01
CA GLY A 141 0.85 -19.14 -1.03
C GLY A 141 -0.60 -19.11 -0.56
N GLU A 142 -0.94 -20.00 0.37
CA GLU A 142 -2.16 -19.91 1.18
C GLU A 142 -1.79 -20.36 2.61
N PRO A 143 -1.69 -19.46 3.57
CA PRO A 143 -1.25 -19.79 4.91
C PRO A 143 -2.17 -20.80 5.62
N LEU A 144 -3.47 -20.79 5.34
CA LEU A 144 -4.44 -21.69 5.94
C LEU A 144 -4.30 -23.16 5.49
N LEU A 145 -3.55 -23.46 4.43
CA LEU A 145 -3.16 -24.84 4.10
C LEU A 145 -2.31 -25.47 5.20
N ARG A 146 -1.58 -24.67 5.95
CA ARG A 146 -0.76 -25.09 7.06
C ARG A 146 -1.20 -24.42 8.37
N PHE A 147 -2.49 -24.45 8.60
CA PHE A 147 -3.10 -23.96 9.84
C PHE A 147 -2.51 -24.63 11.09
N ASP A 148 -2.11 -25.90 10.99
CA ASP A 148 -1.38 -26.61 12.04
C ASP A 148 -0.07 -25.93 12.42
N LEU A 149 0.69 -25.42 11.44
CA LEU A 149 1.94 -24.69 11.68
C LEU A 149 1.67 -23.28 12.23
N MET A 150 0.64 -22.59 11.72
CA MET A 150 0.25 -21.29 12.25
C MET A 150 0.00 -21.34 13.75
N LYS A 151 -0.74 -22.37 14.23
CA LYS A 151 -0.99 -22.56 15.67
C LYS A 151 0.31 -22.78 16.44
N LYS A 152 1.19 -23.68 15.98
CA LYS A 152 2.47 -23.98 16.64
C LYS A 152 3.38 -22.75 16.72
N ILE A 153 3.47 -21.98 15.62
CA ILE A 153 4.29 -20.76 15.57
C ILE A 153 3.71 -19.71 16.53
N TYR A 154 2.40 -19.50 16.50
CA TYR A 154 1.74 -18.54 17.40
C TYR A 154 1.95 -18.91 18.87
N GLU A 155 1.79 -20.19 19.22
CA GLU A 155 2.04 -20.68 20.57
C GLU A 155 3.50 -20.49 20.98
N GLY A 156 4.47 -20.79 20.11
CA GLY A 156 5.89 -20.56 20.37
C GLY A 156 6.17 -19.09 20.61
N ILE A 157 5.68 -18.18 19.75
CA ILE A 157 5.86 -16.74 19.93
C ILE A 157 5.31 -16.27 21.27
N THR A 158 4.08 -16.68 21.63
CA THR A 158 3.41 -16.20 22.85
C THR A 158 3.93 -16.81 24.16
N LYS A 159 4.48 -18.01 24.12
CA LYS A 159 4.97 -18.73 25.30
C LYS A 159 6.46 -18.62 25.52
N GLU A 160 7.25 -18.48 24.45
CA GLU A 160 8.72 -18.59 24.48
C GLU A 160 9.43 -17.28 24.17
N THR A 161 8.69 -16.18 23.89
CA THR A 161 9.27 -14.84 23.73
C THR A 161 8.65 -13.85 24.72
N SER A 162 9.38 -12.76 25.00
CA SER A 162 8.86 -11.64 25.80
C SER A 162 8.18 -10.55 24.98
N LEU A 163 8.00 -10.77 23.68
CA LEU A 163 7.43 -9.80 22.75
C LEU A 163 5.94 -9.61 23.00
N LYS A 164 5.52 -8.35 23.12
CA LYS A 164 4.11 -8.00 23.15
C LYS A 164 3.53 -8.01 21.74
N LEU A 165 2.62 -8.93 21.45
CA LEU A 165 1.92 -8.95 20.16
C LEU A 165 0.92 -7.79 20.09
N VAL A 166 1.20 -6.78 19.24
CA VAL A 166 0.38 -5.58 19.08
C VAL A 166 -0.55 -5.64 17.87
N SER A 167 -0.22 -6.46 16.88
CA SER A 167 -1.07 -6.72 15.72
C SER A 167 -0.93 -8.17 15.27
N ASN A 168 -2.06 -8.76 14.87
CA ASN A 168 -2.12 -10.09 14.28
C ASN A 168 -3.03 -10.04 13.05
N SER A 169 -2.48 -10.32 11.87
CA SER A 169 -3.20 -10.21 10.61
C SER A 169 -2.93 -11.35 9.66
N ILE A 170 -3.82 -11.57 8.71
CA ILE A 170 -3.68 -12.61 7.69
C ILE A 170 -4.08 -12.10 6.31
N ILE A 171 -3.30 -12.51 5.30
CA ILE A 171 -3.65 -12.41 3.89
C ILE A 171 -3.93 -13.83 3.39
N THR A 172 -5.17 -14.07 2.98
CA THR A 172 -5.65 -15.39 2.57
C THR A 172 -6.55 -15.30 1.33
N ASN A 173 -6.67 -16.40 0.60
CA ASN A 173 -7.69 -16.50 -0.44
C ASN A 173 -9.12 -16.68 0.12
N GLY A 174 -9.25 -16.95 1.41
CA GLY A 174 -10.52 -17.04 2.13
C GLY A 174 -11.31 -18.34 1.93
N TYR A 175 -10.84 -19.28 1.10
CA TYR A 175 -11.57 -20.49 0.76
C TYR A 175 -11.65 -21.50 1.91
N LEU A 176 -10.56 -21.66 2.67
CA LEU A 176 -10.40 -22.70 3.69
C LEU A 176 -11.00 -22.36 5.06
N ILE A 177 -11.62 -21.20 5.21
CA ILE A 177 -12.19 -20.76 6.48
C ILE A 177 -13.27 -21.72 6.94
N ASN A 178 -13.16 -22.15 8.22
CA ASN A 178 -14.06 -23.03 8.93
C ASN A 178 -14.13 -22.65 10.41
N ASN A 179 -14.93 -23.36 11.19
CA ASN A 179 -15.13 -23.07 12.62
C ASN A 179 -13.82 -23.13 13.43
N ALA A 180 -12.94 -24.10 13.20
CA ALA A 180 -11.67 -24.19 13.91
C ALA A 180 -10.74 -22.99 13.64
N ILE A 181 -10.73 -22.49 12.40
CA ILE A 181 -10.00 -21.28 12.01
C ILE A 181 -10.65 -20.02 12.63
N LEU A 182 -11.98 -19.95 12.66
CA LEU A 182 -12.70 -18.86 13.33
C LEU A 182 -12.39 -18.79 14.82
N ASP A 183 -12.38 -19.93 15.51
CA ASP A 183 -12.06 -20.00 16.93
C ASP A 183 -10.62 -19.56 17.20
N PHE A 184 -9.68 -19.95 16.34
CA PHE A 184 -8.30 -19.47 16.40
C PHE A 184 -8.24 -17.95 16.16
N PHE A 185 -8.93 -17.41 15.18
CA PHE A 185 -8.94 -15.96 14.92
C PHE A 185 -9.51 -15.18 16.12
N LYS A 186 -10.56 -15.70 16.79
CA LYS A 186 -11.11 -15.11 18.01
C LYS A 186 -10.08 -15.15 19.16
N SER A 187 -9.50 -16.32 19.41
CA SER A 187 -8.60 -16.54 20.56
C SER A 187 -7.27 -15.78 20.42
N THR A 188 -6.82 -15.52 19.19
CA THR A 188 -5.56 -14.84 18.89
C THR A 188 -5.72 -13.36 18.55
N ASN A 189 -6.93 -12.81 18.72
CA ASN A 189 -7.27 -11.43 18.36
C ASN A 189 -6.80 -11.06 16.95
N MET A 190 -7.20 -11.88 15.94
CA MET A 190 -6.92 -11.58 14.53
C MET A 190 -7.62 -10.29 14.13
N ASN A 191 -6.89 -9.18 14.12
CA ASN A 191 -7.49 -7.85 13.99
C ASN A 191 -7.65 -7.36 12.54
N LYS A 192 -6.88 -7.94 11.61
CA LYS A 192 -6.98 -7.63 10.18
C LYS A 192 -6.97 -8.90 9.35
N ILE A 193 -7.96 -9.04 8.47
CA ILE A 193 -8.10 -10.19 7.57
C ILE A 193 -8.27 -9.65 6.16
N GLN A 194 -7.29 -9.90 5.29
CA GLN A 194 -7.40 -9.54 3.88
C GLN A 194 -7.76 -10.74 3.04
N ILE A 195 -8.84 -10.61 2.26
CA ILE A 195 -9.31 -11.62 1.31
C ILE A 195 -9.32 -11.00 -0.09
N THR A 196 -8.97 -11.81 -1.10
CA THR A 196 -8.84 -11.31 -2.48
C THR A 196 -9.95 -11.87 -3.38
N LEU A 197 -10.63 -10.97 -4.10
CA LEU A 197 -11.52 -11.25 -5.22
C LEU A 197 -10.92 -10.72 -6.53
N ASP A 198 -11.45 -11.15 -7.67
CA ASP A 198 -10.99 -10.73 -9.00
C ASP A 198 -12.15 -10.22 -9.89
N GLY A 199 -13.09 -9.50 -9.30
CA GLY A 199 -14.32 -9.06 -9.94
C GLY A 199 -15.51 -9.98 -9.65
N GLU A 200 -16.50 -9.98 -10.52
CA GLU A 200 -17.71 -10.79 -10.40
C GLU A 200 -17.42 -12.29 -10.55
N LYS A 201 -18.40 -13.12 -10.19
CA LYS A 201 -18.25 -14.58 -10.11
C LYS A 201 -17.58 -15.19 -11.36
N VAL A 202 -18.05 -14.86 -12.55
CA VAL A 202 -17.54 -15.45 -13.81
C VAL A 202 -16.06 -15.10 -14.01
N THR A 203 -15.70 -13.85 -13.78
CA THR A 203 -14.32 -13.37 -13.92
C THR A 203 -13.43 -13.93 -12.81
N HIS A 204 -13.94 -13.95 -11.57
CA HIS A 204 -13.23 -14.51 -10.44
C HIS A 204 -12.93 -16.00 -10.64
N ASP A 205 -13.93 -16.81 -10.91
CA ASP A 205 -13.79 -18.27 -11.01
C ASP A 205 -12.87 -18.68 -12.17
N LYS A 206 -12.84 -17.88 -13.25
CA LYS A 206 -11.88 -18.09 -14.36
C LYS A 206 -10.44 -17.86 -13.96
N LYS A 207 -10.17 -16.91 -13.02
CA LYS A 207 -8.81 -16.53 -12.60
C LYS A 207 -8.38 -17.22 -11.30
N ARG A 208 -9.32 -17.49 -10.40
CA ARG A 208 -9.07 -17.96 -9.02
C ARG A 208 -9.85 -19.23 -8.70
N HIS A 209 -9.68 -20.25 -9.52
CA HIS A 209 -10.23 -21.58 -9.31
C HIS A 209 -9.31 -22.47 -8.46
N LEU A 210 -9.83 -23.58 -7.96
CA LEU A 210 -9.04 -24.62 -7.33
C LEU A 210 -8.04 -25.22 -8.33
N LYS A 211 -6.83 -25.54 -7.81
CA LYS A 211 -5.75 -26.08 -8.63
C LYS A 211 -6.06 -27.48 -9.17
N ASP A 212 -6.71 -28.31 -8.35
CA ASP A 212 -6.83 -29.75 -8.61
C ASP A 212 -7.96 -30.08 -9.56
N ASN A 213 -9.12 -29.37 -9.49
CA ASN A 213 -10.35 -29.71 -10.23
C ASN A 213 -10.92 -28.54 -11.03
N LEU A 214 -10.25 -27.36 -11.02
CA LEU A 214 -10.67 -26.13 -11.69
C LEU A 214 -12.05 -25.61 -11.24
N GLU A 215 -12.53 -26.04 -10.07
CA GLU A 215 -13.80 -25.59 -9.49
C GLU A 215 -13.74 -24.12 -9.10
N GLY A 216 -14.84 -23.39 -9.38
CA GLY A 216 -14.99 -21.99 -9.00
C GLY A 216 -15.02 -21.80 -7.49
N THR A 217 -14.52 -20.66 -7.01
CA THR A 217 -14.34 -20.43 -5.58
C THR A 217 -15.12 -19.22 -5.05
N PHE A 218 -15.74 -18.43 -5.91
CA PHE A 218 -16.39 -17.18 -5.57
C PHE A 218 -17.44 -17.33 -4.47
N ASP A 219 -18.43 -18.22 -4.67
CA ASP A 219 -19.56 -18.37 -3.74
C ASP A 219 -19.11 -18.80 -2.35
N LYS A 220 -18.13 -19.71 -2.29
CA LYS A 220 -17.53 -20.16 -1.02
C LYS A 220 -16.80 -19.02 -0.30
N ILE A 221 -16.05 -18.20 -1.04
CA ILE A 221 -15.33 -17.05 -0.47
C ILE A 221 -16.33 -16.00 0.04
N ILE A 222 -17.38 -15.67 -0.73
CA ILE A 222 -18.42 -14.74 -0.29
C ILE A 222 -19.11 -15.23 0.99
N SER A 223 -19.48 -16.52 1.03
CA SER A 223 -20.06 -17.13 2.23
C SER A 223 -19.12 -17.01 3.43
N ASN A 224 -17.82 -17.22 3.23
CA ASN A 224 -16.81 -17.10 4.28
C ASN A 224 -16.61 -15.63 4.72
N ILE A 225 -16.65 -14.65 3.81
CA ILE A 225 -16.61 -13.21 4.14
C ILE A 225 -17.82 -12.84 5.02
N LYS A 226 -19.03 -13.30 4.66
CA LYS A 226 -20.24 -13.10 5.48
C LYS A 226 -20.07 -13.69 6.89
N LEU A 227 -19.55 -14.92 6.96
CA LEU A 227 -19.31 -15.61 8.23
C LEU A 227 -18.30 -14.85 9.11
N LEU A 228 -17.17 -14.42 8.55
CA LEU A 228 -16.15 -13.63 9.23
C LEU A 228 -16.72 -12.31 9.73
N SER A 229 -17.46 -11.58 8.89
CA SER A 229 -18.05 -10.30 9.24
C SER A 229 -18.96 -10.41 10.47
N LYS A 230 -19.82 -11.44 10.51
CA LYS A 230 -20.74 -11.69 11.62
C LYS A 230 -20.05 -12.19 12.89
N GLN A 231 -19.06 -13.09 12.74
CA GLN A 231 -18.42 -13.77 13.87
C GLN A 231 -17.24 -12.99 14.49
N LEU A 232 -16.65 -12.04 13.74
CA LEU A 232 -15.49 -11.25 14.14
C LEU A 232 -15.77 -9.74 14.03
N PRO A 233 -16.75 -9.19 14.77
CA PRO A 233 -17.20 -7.79 14.59
C PRO A 233 -16.12 -6.75 14.96
N LYS A 234 -15.08 -7.15 15.70
CA LYS A 234 -13.94 -6.29 16.08
C LYS A 234 -12.78 -6.36 15.07
N SER A 235 -12.81 -7.30 14.13
CA SER A 235 -11.78 -7.45 13.10
C SER A 235 -12.12 -6.59 11.88
N HIS A 236 -11.13 -5.99 11.28
CA HIS A 236 -11.27 -5.32 9.98
C HIS A 236 -11.08 -6.34 8.86
N ILE A 237 -12.10 -6.51 8.02
CA ILE A 237 -12.07 -7.43 6.89
C ILE A 237 -11.86 -6.61 5.62
N TYR A 238 -10.69 -6.73 5.04
CA TYR A 238 -10.31 -6.05 3.81
C TYR A 238 -10.58 -6.96 2.62
N VAL A 239 -11.55 -6.59 1.78
CA VAL A 239 -11.81 -7.28 0.52
C VAL A 239 -11.06 -6.55 -0.59
N ARG A 240 -9.92 -7.10 -0.95
CA ARG A 240 -9.09 -6.63 -2.06
C ARG A 240 -9.65 -7.14 -3.37
N VAL A 241 -10.06 -6.27 -4.27
CA VAL A 241 -10.51 -6.67 -5.61
C VAL A 241 -9.40 -6.39 -6.62
N ASN A 242 -8.74 -7.45 -7.10
CA ASN A 242 -7.72 -7.31 -8.14
C ASN A 242 -8.36 -6.93 -9.48
N ILE A 243 -7.85 -5.87 -10.07
CA ILE A 243 -8.38 -5.30 -11.31
C ILE A 243 -7.30 -5.18 -12.38
N ASP A 244 -7.72 -5.38 -13.61
CA ASP A 244 -6.99 -5.10 -14.84
C ASP A 244 -7.91 -4.37 -15.84
N LYS A 245 -7.41 -4.06 -17.04
CA LYS A 245 -8.20 -3.37 -18.09
C LYS A 245 -9.48 -4.10 -18.51
N ASN A 246 -9.60 -5.39 -18.22
CA ASN A 246 -10.77 -6.19 -18.65
C ASN A 246 -11.87 -6.23 -17.60
N ASN A 247 -11.52 -6.10 -16.30
CA ASN A 247 -12.50 -6.28 -15.22
C ASN A 247 -12.67 -5.07 -14.28
N TYR A 248 -12.01 -3.95 -14.55
CA TYR A 248 -12.05 -2.80 -13.62
C TYR A 248 -13.49 -2.28 -13.35
N LYS A 249 -14.40 -2.41 -14.33
CA LYS A 249 -15.80 -2.00 -14.14
C LYS A 249 -16.56 -2.89 -13.17
N GLU A 250 -16.21 -4.16 -13.09
CA GLU A 250 -16.85 -5.12 -12.18
C GLU A 250 -16.60 -4.78 -10.70
N PHE A 251 -15.52 -4.01 -10.40
CA PHE A 251 -15.28 -3.53 -9.04
C PHE A 251 -16.47 -2.74 -8.50
N VAL A 252 -17.12 -1.92 -9.30
CA VAL A 252 -18.27 -1.11 -8.89
C VAL A 252 -19.41 -2.01 -8.41
N ASN A 253 -19.70 -3.08 -9.16
CA ASN A 253 -20.75 -4.04 -8.80
C ASN A 253 -20.40 -4.79 -7.50
N ILE A 254 -19.16 -5.25 -7.36
CA ILE A 254 -18.68 -5.91 -6.12
C ILE A 254 -18.73 -4.97 -4.93
N TYR A 255 -18.34 -3.71 -5.11
CA TYR A 255 -18.41 -2.69 -4.05
C TYR A 255 -19.85 -2.53 -3.55
N HIS A 256 -20.78 -2.28 -4.46
CA HIS A 256 -22.20 -2.11 -4.09
C HIS A 256 -22.82 -3.38 -3.51
N PHE A 257 -22.48 -4.55 -4.06
CA PHE A 257 -22.93 -5.83 -3.53
C PHE A 257 -22.50 -6.01 -2.07
N LEU A 258 -21.24 -5.76 -1.74
CA LEU A 258 -20.71 -5.96 -0.39
C LEU A 258 -21.14 -4.88 0.62
N HIS A 259 -21.53 -3.68 0.17
CA HIS A 259 -21.97 -2.59 1.05
C HIS A 259 -23.49 -2.53 1.22
N ASN A 260 -24.26 -2.93 0.21
CA ASN A 260 -25.72 -2.80 0.22
C ASN A 260 -26.44 -4.07 0.69
N ASP A 261 -25.76 -5.22 0.71
CA ASP A 261 -26.33 -6.46 1.25
C ASP A 261 -26.32 -6.39 2.79
N CYS A 262 -27.49 -6.38 3.38
CA CYS A 262 -27.70 -6.32 4.86
C CYS A 262 -27.09 -7.51 5.62
N ASP A 263 -26.64 -8.54 4.92
CA ASP A 263 -25.97 -9.69 5.51
C ASP A 263 -24.52 -9.40 5.94
N PHE A 264 -23.95 -8.26 5.56
CA PHE A 264 -22.59 -7.85 5.96
C PHE A 264 -22.63 -6.78 7.07
N ASN A 265 -21.70 -6.84 7.99
CA ASN A 265 -21.50 -5.80 9.01
C ASN A 265 -20.57 -4.68 8.50
N ASN A 266 -20.57 -3.54 9.19
CA ASN A 266 -19.76 -2.36 8.84
C ASN A 266 -18.23 -2.54 9.07
N ASN A 267 -17.76 -3.76 9.26
CA ASN A 267 -16.34 -4.07 9.44
C ASN A 267 -15.67 -4.58 8.15
N ILE A 268 -16.36 -4.48 7.00
CA ILE A 268 -15.84 -4.82 5.69
C ILE A 268 -15.39 -3.56 4.96
N TYR A 269 -14.16 -3.60 4.44
CA TYR A 269 -13.53 -2.54 3.67
C TYR A 269 -13.18 -3.08 2.28
N VAL A 270 -13.85 -2.58 1.25
CA VAL A 270 -13.67 -3.04 -0.13
C VAL A 270 -12.83 -2.04 -0.90
N TYR A 271 -11.74 -2.48 -1.53
CA TYR A 271 -10.87 -1.59 -2.29
C TYR A 271 -10.34 -2.22 -3.57
N PRO A 272 -10.13 -1.44 -4.65
CA PRO A 272 -9.56 -1.92 -5.89
C PRO A 272 -8.03 -2.03 -5.75
N ALA A 273 -7.46 -3.08 -6.34
CA ALA A 273 -6.03 -3.27 -6.39
C ALA A 273 -5.59 -3.57 -7.83
N VAL A 274 -4.88 -2.63 -8.42
CA VAL A 274 -4.36 -2.78 -9.78
C VAL A 274 -3.32 -3.88 -9.83
N ILE A 275 -3.50 -4.83 -10.76
CA ILE A 275 -2.50 -5.86 -11.04
C ILE A 275 -1.26 -5.18 -11.61
N LYS A 276 -0.12 -5.34 -10.91
CA LYS A 276 1.16 -4.77 -11.30
C LYS A 276 1.90 -5.71 -12.24
N VAL A 277 2.75 -5.14 -13.09
CA VAL A 277 3.68 -5.90 -13.91
C VAL A 277 4.80 -6.44 -13.02
N TYR A 278 4.92 -7.75 -12.97
CA TYR A 278 6.05 -8.45 -12.34
C TYR A 278 6.90 -9.13 -13.42
N ASP A 279 8.18 -9.38 -13.13
CA ASP A 279 9.15 -9.93 -14.09
C ASP A 279 8.74 -11.26 -14.72
N LYS A 280 7.87 -12.00 -14.05
CA LYS A 280 7.43 -13.34 -14.47
C LYS A 280 6.09 -13.32 -15.21
N LEU A 281 5.47 -12.15 -15.40
CA LEU A 281 4.22 -12.06 -16.16
C LEU A 281 4.55 -12.08 -17.66
N GLY A 282 3.89 -12.96 -18.40
CA GLY A 282 4.00 -12.98 -19.85
C GLY A 282 3.45 -11.69 -20.50
N GLU A 283 3.91 -11.36 -21.70
CA GLU A 283 3.53 -10.15 -22.44
C GLU A 283 2.02 -9.92 -22.50
N LYS A 284 1.22 -10.97 -22.65
CA LYS A 284 -0.25 -10.91 -22.68
C LYS A 284 -0.87 -10.37 -21.37
N LEU A 285 -0.22 -10.59 -20.23
CA LEU A 285 -0.68 -10.06 -18.94
C LEU A 285 -0.21 -8.62 -18.74
N VAL A 286 0.98 -8.29 -19.21
CA VAL A 286 1.52 -6.92 -19.18
C VAL A 286 0.59 -5.96 -19.95
N GLN A 287 0.09 -6.37 -21.13
CA GLN A 287 -0.84 -5.56 -21.93
C GLN A 287 -2.18 -5.26 -21.21
N LYS A 288 -2.57 -6.09 -20.25
CA LYS A 288 -3.78 -5.88 -19.44
C LYS A 288 -3.56 -4.96 -18.24
N CYS A 289 -2.33 -4.65 -17.88
CA CYS A 289 -2.02 -3.76 -16.77
C CYS A 289 -2.21 -2.29 -17.19
N PHE A 290 -2.62 -1.46 -16.24
CA PHE A 290 -2.73 -0.03 -16.44
C PHE A 290 -1.35 0.64 -16.42
N ASN A 291 -1.14 1.59 -17.31
CA ASN A 291 -0.05 2.56 -17.18
C ASN A 291 -0.50 3.75 -16.29
N ASN A 292 0.42 4.67 -15.97
CA ASN A 292 0.12 5.78 -15.05
C ASN A 292 -0.92 6.78 -15.58
N GLU A 293 -1.00 7.00 -16.89
CA GLU A 293 -2.00 7.88 -17.48
C GLU A 293 -3.38 7.25 -17.40
N GLU A 294 -3.46 5.96 -17.70
CA GLU A 294 -4.69 5.17 -17.58
C GLU A 294 -5.16 5.03 -16.13
N LEU A 295 -4.22 4.98 -15.15
CA LEU A 295 -4.57 4.93 -13.72
C LEU A 295 -5.35 6.17 -13.27
N PHE A 296 -4.99 7.35 -13.78
CA PHE A 296 -5.75 8.55 -13.42
C PHE A 296 -7.19 8.48 -13.93
N GLY A 297 -7.40 8.06 -15.19
CA GLY A 297 -8.75 7.82 -15.74
C GLY A 297 -9.55 6.78 -14.97
N LEU A 298 -8.88 5.74 -14.44
CA LEU A 298 -9.49 4.74 -13.57
C LEU A 298 -9.97 5.36 -12.24
N PHE A 299 -9.19 6.25 -11.63
CA PHE A 299 -9.57 6.94 -10.40
C PHE A 299 -10.77 7.87 -10.63
N GLU A 300 -10.78 8.61 -11.74
CA GLU A 300 -11.94 9.42 -12.13
C GLU A 300 -13.20 8.54 -12.32
N TYR A 301 -13.06 7.39 -12.97
CA TYR A 301 -14.16 6.45 -13.14
C TYR A 301 -14.74 5.95 -11.80
N TYR A 302 -13.88 5.55 -10.86
CA TYR A 302 -14.36 5.08 -9.55
C TYR A 302 -14.97 6.21 -8.72
N LYS A 303 -14.40 7.40 -8.75
CA LYS A 303 -14.99 8.56 -8.07
C LYS A 303 -16.43 8.82 -8.52
N ASN A 304 -16.69 8.67 -9.80
CA ASN A 304 -18.02 8.91 -10.37
C ASN A 304 -19.02 7.77 -10.13
N ASN A 305 -18.58 6.55 -9.82
CA ASN A 305 -19.42 5.37 -9.74
C ASN A 305 -19.49 4.70 -8.36
N VAL A 306 -18.50 4.94 -7.49
CA VAL A 306 -18.40 4.26 -6.19
C VAL A 306 -18.52 5.26 -5.03
N CYS A 307 -18.43 6.58 -5.28
CA CYS A 307 -18.24 7.63 -4.29
C CYS A 307 -16.93 7.49 -3.49
N GLU A 308 -16.28 8.63 -3.18
CA GLU A 308 -15.23 8.74 -2.16
C GLU A 308 -13.81 8.29 -2.54
N VAL A 309 -13.41 8.42 -3.81
CA VAL A 309 -11.99 8.48 -4.13
C VAL A 309 -11.44 9.82 -3.66
N VAL A 310 -10.62 9.78 -2.60
CA VAL A 310 -9.92 10.98 -2.10
C VAL A 310 -8.61 11.14 -2.88
N PHE A 311 -8.53 12.17 -3.74
CA PHE A 311 -7.29 12.46 -4.48
C PHE A 311 -6.19 13.06 -3.59
N PHE A 312 -6.57 13.74 -2.50
CA PHE A 312 -5.66 14.49 -1.63
C PHE A 312 -5.80 14.03 -0.18
N PRO A 313 -5.17 12.91 0.22
CA PRO A 313 -5.23 12.44 1.59
C PRO A 313 -4.55 13.44 2.55
N LYS A 314 -5.13 13.64 3.72
CA LYS A 314 -4.64 14.63 4.70
C LYS A 314 -3.45 14.14 5.53
N GLU A 315 -3.30 12.85 5.68
CA GLU A 315 -2.21 12.26 6.46
C GLU A 315 -1.56 11.10 5.71
N HIS A 316 -0.26 11.19 5.56
CA HIS A 316 0.58 10.10 5.09
C HIS A 316 1.61 9.75 6.15
N LYS A 317 1.42 8.63 6.82
CA LYS A 317 2.45 8.03 7.66
C LYS A 317 2.90 6.73 6.99
N HIS A 318 3.81 6.81 6.05
CA HIS A 318 4.30 5.63 5.36
C HIS A 318 5.77 5.39 5.62
N THR A 319 6.02 4.31 6.37
CA THR A 319 7.29 3.62 6.30
C THR A 319 7.10 2.39 5.42
N CYS A 320 7.81 2.30 4.32
CA CYS A 320 7.80 1.08 3.51
C CYS A 320 8.57 -0.01 4.25
N SER A 321 8.03 -1.24 4.27
CA SER A 321 8.71 -2.41 4.88
C SER A 321 10.15 -2.58 4.42
N ILE A 322 10.42 -2.25 3.16
CA ILE A 322 11.74 -2.37 2.54
C ILE A 322 12.80 -1.44 3.20
N CYS A 323 12.39 -0.23 3.65
CA CYS A 323 13.27 0.74 4.29
C CYS A 323 13.35 0.58 5.81
N ASN A 324 12.39 -0.11 6.43
CA ASN A 324 12.34 -0.27 7.89
C ASN A 324 13.34 -1.34 8.34
N LEU A 325 14.15 -1.03 9.36
CA LEU A 325 15.20 -1.93 9.83
C LEU A 325 14.65 -3.25 10.34
N TYR A 326 13.60 -3.22 11.14
CA TYR A 326 13.00 -4.38 11.81
C TYR A 326 11.72 -4.89 11.14
N THR A 327 11.63 -4.78 9.80
CA THR A 327 10.59 -5.47 9.03
C THR A 327 11.21 -6.59 8.20
N TYR A 328 10.69 -7.80 8.38
CA TYR A 328 11.17 -9.00 7.70
C TYR A 328 10.03 -9.83 7.16
N THR A 329 10.31 -10.56 6.09
CA THR A 329 9.47 -11.65 5.58
C THR A 329 10.27 -12.94 5.68
N ILE A 330 9.74 -13.95 6.36
CA ILE A 330 10.43 -15.24 6.53
C ILE A 330 9.69 -16.30 5.72
N GLY A 331 10.41 -16.91 4.79
CA GLY A 331 9.97 -18.01 3.95
C GLY A 331 10.00 -19.37 4.66
N PRO A 332 9.46 -20.45 4.03
CA PRO A 332 9.30 -21.73 4.67
C PRO A 332 10.61 -22.49 4.96
N ASN A 333 11.71 -22.22 4.24
CA ASN A 333 13.03 -22.76 4.54
C ASN A 333 13.89 -21.82 5.42
N GLY A 334 13.25 -20.83 6.05
CA GLY A 334 13.92 -19.85 6.91
C GLY A 334 14.55 -18.68 6.18
N GLU A 335 14.34 -18.53 4.88
CA GLU A 335 14.84 -17.41 4.09
C GLU A 335 14.29 -16.09 4.63
N ILE A 336 15.14 -15.07 4.75
CA ILE A 336 14.77 -13.72 5.17
C ILE A 336 14.77 -12.80 3.97
N TYR A 337 13.65 -12.09 3.77
CA TYR A 337 13.47 -11.06 2.75
C TYR A 337 13.06 -9.73 3.39
N LYS A 338 13.31 -8.61 2.71
CA LYS A 338 12.84 -7.28 3.14
C LYS A 338 11.42 -6.95 2.66
N CYS A 339 11.01 -7.47 1.52
CA CYS A 339 9.70 -7.20 0.93
C CYS A 339 8.90 -8.50 0.79
N PRO A 340 7.63 -8.54 1.21
CA PRO A 340 6.79 -9.73 0.99
C PRO A 340 6.66 -10.13 -0.49
N GLU A 341 6.71 -9.15 -1.40
CA GLU A 341 6.68 -9.39 -2.84
C GLU A 341 7.99 -9.97 -3.41
N ASP A 342 9.06 -10.07 -2.62
CA ASP A 342 10.32 -10.73 -2.99
C ASP A 342 10.36 -12.20 -2.58
N ALA A 343 9.34 -12.66 -1.90
CA ALA A 343 9.22 -14.05 -1.51
C ALA A 343 9.40 -15.01 -2.70
N ASN A 344 10.07 -16.13 -2.44
CA ASN A 344 10.41 -17.13 -3.45
C ASN A 344 11.34 -16.61 -4.59
N GLN A 345 12.13 -15.56 -4.32
CA GLN A 345 13.16 -15.04 -5.22
C GLN A 345 14.56 -15.22 -4.60
N PRO A 346 15.35 -16.24 -4.98
CA PRO A 346 16.64 -16.55 -4.32
C PRO A 346 17.62 -15.37 -4.32
N LYS A 347 17.62 -14.54 -5.37
CA LYS A 347 18.48 -13.36 -5.48
C LYS A 347 18.11 -12.22 -4.50
N ARG A 348 16.97 -12.33 -3.79
CA ARG A 348 16.44 -11.33 -2.86
C ARG A 348 16.50 -11.78 -1.41
N ILE A 349 17.16 -12.88 -1.13
CA ILE A 349 17.41 -13.38 0.22
C ILE A 349 18.52 -12.51 0.85
N ILE A 350 18.23 -11.92 2.00
CA ILE A 350 19.19 -11.14 2.79
C ILE A 350 19.84 -11.96 3.91
N GLY A 351 19.30 -13.13 4.23
CA GLY A 351 19.80 -14.02 5.27
C GLY A 351 18.88 -15.22 5.49
N ASN A 352 19.16 -16.00 6.53
CA ASN A 352 18.36 -17.17 6.86
C ASN A 352 18.32 -17.42 8.38
N VAL A 353 17.13 -17.61 8.95
CA VAL A 353 16.98 -17.90 10.39
C VAL A 353 17.60 -19.24 10.80
N ASN A 354 17.78 -20.18 9.87
CA ASN A 354 18.38 -21.48 10.13
C ASN A 354 19.91 -21.42 10.29
N THR A 355 20.55 -20.37 9.78
CA THR A 355 21.97 -20.05 9.96
C THR A 355 22.20 -18.93 10.98
N ASP A 356 21.12 -18.29 11.42
CA ASP A 356 21.11 -17.14 12.35
C ASP A 356 21.94 -15.94 11.83
N THR A 357 21.95 -15.76 10.52
CA THR A 357 22.75 -14.75 9.85
C THR A 357 21.91 -13.90 8.90
N ILE A 358 22.21 -12.59 8.92
CA ILE A 358 21.94 -11.71 7.78
C ILE A 358 23.30 -11.60 7.06
N ASP A 359 23.49 -12.42 6.05
CA ASP A 359 24.78 -12.63 5.39
C ASP A 359 24.90 -11.86 4.06
N ASN A 360 23.81 -11.29 3.55
CA ASN A 360 23.82 -10.43 2.38
C ASN A 360 23.63 -8.95 2.78
N GLU A 361 24.63 -8.40 3.48
CA GLU A 361 24.63 -7.01 3.95
C GLU A 361 24.51 -6.00 2.78
N SER A 362 25.14 -6.29 1.65
CA SER A 362 25.08 -5.43 0.46
C SER A 362 23.63 -5.26 -0.02
N LEU A 363 22.89 -6.35 -0.09
CA LEU A 363 21.48 -6.31 -0.48
C LEU A 363 20.61 -5.65 0.60
N LEU A 364 20.92 -5.86 1.88
CA LEU A 364 20.22 -5.19 2.96
C LEU A 364 20.40 -3.66 2.89
N LEU A 365 21.63 -3.20 2.63
CA LEU A 365 21.96 -1.78 2.46
C LEU A 365 21.26 -1.19 1.23
N GLU A 366 21.20 -1.93 0.12
CA GLU A 366 20.42 -1.55 -1.07
C GLU A 366 18.96 -1.27 -0.69
N TYR A 367 18.34 -2.16 0.09
CA TYR A 367 16.96 -1.99 0.51
C TYR A 367 16.76 -0.82 1.46
N ILE A 368 17.54 -0.71 2.51
CA ILE A 368 17.34 0.31 3.55
C ILE A 368 17.76 1.69 3.06
N ASN A 369 18.89 1.77 2.35
CA ASN A 369 19.54 3.02 2.01
C ASN A 369 19.19 3.49 0.60
N ASP A 370 19.40 2.65 -0.42
CA ASP A 370 19.29 3.07 -1.82
C ASP A 370 17.84 3.19 -2.27
N SER A 371 16.91 2.45 -1.66
CA SER A 371 15.50 2.58 -1.95
C SER A 371 14.86 3.83 -1.35
N SER A 372 15.55 4.54 -0.47
CA SER A 372 15.01 5.73 0.22
C SER A 372 14.64 6.84 -0.76
N GLN A 373 13.43 7.33 -0.66
CA GLN A 373 12.95 8.47 -1.45
C GLN A 373 13.70 9.76 -1.14
N PHE A 374 14.30 9.87 0.03
CA PHE A 374 15.05 11.07 0.46
C PHE A 374 16.44 11.17 -0.20
N LYS A 375 16.92 10.10 -0.83
CA LYS A 375 18.14 10.08 -1.63
C LYS A 375 17.91 10.31 -3.12
N ARG A 376 16.66 10.56 -3.53
CA ARG A 376 16.28 10.74 -4.91
C ARG A 376 16.08 12.22 -5.20
N GLN A 377 16.95 12.79 -6.04
CA GLN A 377 16.85 14.21 -6.41
C GLN A 377 15.50 14.52 -7.06
N GLU A 378 14.99 13.62 -7.89
CA GLU A 378 13.67 13.74 -8.53
C GLU A 378 12.49 13.76 -7.53
N CYS A 379 12.66 13.23 -6.32
CA CYS A 379 11.67 13.35 -5.25
C CYS A 379 11.83 14.66 -4.47
N LYS A 380 13.08 15.09 -4.25
CA LYS A 380 13.40 16.34 -3.56
C LYS A 380 12.82 17.55 -4.29
N ASP A 381 12.90 17.56 -5.64
CA ASP A 381 12.43 18.65 -6.48
C ASP A 381 10.99 18.44 -7.01
N CYS A 382 10.23 17.54 -6.42
CA CYS A 382 8.91 17.18 -6.92
C CYS A 382 7.77 17.90 -6.20
N HIS A 383 6.97 18.65 -6.95
CA HIS A 383 5.75 19.30 -6.43
C HIS A 383 4.71 18.32 -5.87
N CYS A 384 4.74 17.06 -6.34
CA CYS A 384 3.82 16.00 -5.91
C CYS A 384 4.35 15.21 -4.71
N PHE A 385 5.55 15.49 -4.21
CA PHE A 385 6.15 14.72 -3.11
C PHE A 385 5.25 14.65 -1.86
N PRO A 386 4.59 15.74 -1.42
CA PRO A 386 3.69 15.68 -0.26
C PRO A 386 2.47 14.76 -0.43
N LEU A 387 2.11 14.43 -1.68
CA LEU A 387 1.00 13.52 -1.99
C LEU A 387 1.47 12.08 -2.25
N CYS A 388 2.72 11.91 -2.68
CA CYS A 388 3.26 10.64 -3.20
C CYS A 388 4.21 9.94 -2.23
N TYR A 389 4.97 10.71 -1.43
CA TYR A 389 6.03 10.19 -0.54
C TYR A 389 7.00 9.23 -1.22
N GLY A 390 7.30 9.46 -2.52
CA GLY A 390 8.33 8.75 -3.26
C GLY A 390 7.93 7.41 -3.87
N GLY A 391 6.68 6.98 -3.72
CA GLY A 391 6.17 5.75 -4.34
C GLY A 391 6.82 4.46 -3.81
N CYS A 392 6.76 3.39 -4.61
CA CYS A 392 7.27 2.07 -4.20
C CYS A 392 8.80 1.97 -4.33
N GLY A 393 9.50 1.79 -3.21
CA GLY A 393 10.97 1.63 -3.17
C GLY A 393 11.46 0.41 -3.94
N LYS A 394 10.73 -0.71 -3.92
CA LYS A 394 11.06 -1.90 -4.71
C LYS A 394 11.01 -1.63 -6.22
N LEU A 395 9.96 -0.95 -6.69
CA LEU A 395 9.83 -0.61 -8.12
C LEU A 395 10.93 0.37 -8.54
N TYR A 396 11.30 1.30 -7.67
CA TYR A 396 12.43 2.19 -7.90
C TYR A 396 13.76 1.43 -8.04
N LEU A 397 14.07 0.50 -7.11
CA LEU A 397 15.29 -0.31 -7.21
C LEU A 397 15.28 -1.15 -8.49
N LYS A 398 14.12 -1.70 -8.85
CA LYS A 398 13.96 -2.45 -10.08
C LYS A 398 14.25 -1.58 -11.32
N ASP A 399 13.73 -0.37 -11.37
CA ASP A 399 14.00 0.58 -12.45
C ASP A 399 15.49 0.96 -12.51
N LYS A 400 16.08 1.28 -11.35
CA LYS A 400 17.48 1.69 -11.22
C LYS A 400 18.48 0.60 -11.66
N TYR A 401 18.30 -0.64 -11.19
CA TYR A 401 19.31 -1.69 -11.35
C TYR A 401 19.03 -2.68 -12.48
N PHE A 402 17.79 -2.77 -12.94
CA PHE A 402 17.44 -3.69 -14.01
C PHE A 402 17.06 -2.99 -15.31
N HIS A 403 17.32 -1.67 -15.41
CA HIS A 403 17.03 -0.83 -16.57
C HIS A 403 15.60 -1.02 -17.11
N GLY A 404 14.67 -1.38 -16.22
CA GLY A 404 13.26 -1.48 -16.55
C GLY A 404 12.64 -0.10 -16.56
N LYS A 405 11.97 0.31 -17.61
CA LYS A 405 11.16 1.52 -17.67
C LYS A 405 9.89 1.36 -16.83
N ILE A 406 10.09 1.30 -15.50
CA ILE A 406 9.02 1.08 -14.53
C ILE A 406 8.65 2.42 -13.93
N ASN A 407 7.42 2.83 -14.13
CA ASN A 407 6.91 4.01 -13.47
C ASN A 407 6.52 3.68 -12.02
N TYR A 408 7.26 4.21 -11.05
CA TYR A 408 7.02 4.08 -9.62
C TYR A 408 6.41 5.35 -9.00
N CYS A 409 6.25 6.42 -9.80
CA CYS A 409 5.69 7.68 -9.36
C CYS A 409 4.15 7.64 -9.30
N HIS A 410 3.59 8.45 -8.42
CA HIS A 410 2.14 8.66 -8.35
C HIS A 410 1.61 9.34 -9.64
N PRO A 411 0.41 8.99 -10.14
CA PRO A 411 -0.17 9.62 -11.34
C PRO A 411 -0.29 11.15 -11.26
N LEU A 412 -0.53 11.71 -10.06
CA LEU A 412 -0.61 13.16 -9.84
C LEU A 412 0.73 13.91 -9.97
N LYS A 413 1.85 13.21 -10.22
CA LYS A 413 3.10 13.86 -10.63
C LYS A 413 2.95 14.55 -12.00
N ASN A 414 2.06 14.04 -12.84
CA ASN A 414 1.65 14.74 -14.06
C ASN A 414 0.80 15.96 -13.67
N ILE A 415 1.23 17.16 -14.07
CA ILE A 415 0.59 18.42 -13.68
C ILE A 415 -0.84 18.56 -14.23
N ASP A 416 -1.14 17.98 -15.38
CA ASP A 416 -2.49 18.02 -15.97
C ASP A 416 -3.43 17.07 -15.21
N ALA A 417 -2.93 15.91 -14.75
CA ALA A 417 -3.67 15.02 -13.88
C ALA A 417 -3.94 15.68 -12.53
N LEU A 418 -2.95 16.36 -11.95
CA LEU A 418 -3.10 17.11 -10.72
C LEU A 418 -4.13 18.25 -10.87
N LYS A 419 -4.08 18.99 -11.98
CA LYS A 419 -5.06 20.04 -12.30
C LYS A 419 -6.49 19.47 -12.40
N ARG A 420 -6.67 18.36 -13.10
CA ARG A 420 -8.00 17.71 -13.22
C ARG A 420 -8.53 17.27 -11.86
N ALA A 421 -7.70 16.59 -11.06
CA ALA A 421 -8.04 16.18 -9.70
C ALA A 421 -8.45 17.37 -8.83
N PHE A 422 -7.69 18.46 -8.91
CA PHE A 422 -7.96 19.71 -8.20
C PHE A 422 -9.30 20.33 -8.59
N LEU A 423 -9.56 20.48 -9.89
CA LEU A 423 -10.80 21.08 -10.39
C LEU A 423 -12.04 20.25 -10.05
N ASP A 424 -11.90 18.93 -10.06
CA ASP A 424 -12.95 18.02 -9.67
C ASP A 424 -13.24 18.09 -8.15
N ASP A 425 -12.19 18.21 -7.34
CA ASP A 425 -12.33 18.35 -5.90
C ASP A 425 -13.01 19.69 -5.49
N ILE A 426 -12.70 20.79 -6.19
CA ILE A 426 -13.42 22.07 -6.00
C ILE A 426 -14.91 21.92 -6.33
N LYS A 427 -15.26 21.34 -7.48
CA LYS A 427 -16.67 21.15 -7.88
C LYS A 427 -17.46 20.35 -6.86
N ASN A 428 -16.84 19.36 -6.23
CA ASN A 428 -17.50 18.51 -5.24
C ASN A 428 -17.59 19.17 -3.87
N SER A 429 -16.59 19.98 -3.48
CA SER A 429 -16.68 20.78 -2.24
C SER A 429 -17.76 21.85 -2.30
N GLU A 430 -18.10 22.38 -3.47
CA GLU A 430 -19.23 23.28 -3.67
C GLU A 430 -20.61 22.55 -3.57
N LYS A 431 -20.65 21.24 -3.83
CA LYS A 431 -21.87 20.42 -3.75
C LYS A 431 -22.12 19.77 -2.38
N SER A 432 -21.06 19.58 -1.58
CA SER A 432 -21.13 18.89 -0.29
C SER A 432 -21.21 19.85 0.88
N VAL A 433 -22.40 20.41 1.14
CA VAL A 433 -22.73 21.03 2.43
C VAL A 433 -22.98 19.95 3.52
N ASN A 434 -23.05 18.66 3.16
CA ASN A 434 -23.29 17.55 4.08
C ASN A 434 -22.69 16.23 3.56
N SER A 435 -21.48 15.88 3.92
CA SER A 435 -21.07 14.48 4.24
C SER A 435 -19.59 14.39 4.62
N ASN A 436 -19.36 13.97 5.85
CA ASN A 436 -18.03 13.61 6.38
C ASN A 436 -17.81 12.11 6.18
N LEU A 437 -17.14 11.68 5.13
CA LEU A 437 -16.52 10.35 5.02
C LEU A 437 -15.30 10.43 4.08
N GLN A 438 -14.17 9.95 4.56
CA GLN A 438 -12.88 9.99 3.86
C GLN A 438 -12.42 8.57 3.57
N PHE A 439 -12.01 8.27 2.33
CA PHE A 439 -11.27 7.08 1.98
C PHE A 439 -9.92 7.43 1.35
N GLU A 440 -8.87 6.75 1.78
CA GLU A 440 -7.50 6.88 1.27
C GLU A 440 -7.23 5.81 0.21
N ILE A 441 -6.63 6.22 -0.92
CA ILE A 441 -6.13 5.32 -1.97
C ILE A 441 -4.61 5.19 -1.78
N TYR A 442 -4.14 3.98 -1.50
CA TYR A 442 -2.73 3.61 -1.40
C TYR A 442 -2.24 2.98 -2.71
#